data_82adde5b65ff96512b3b58a57a8c306c
#
_entry.id   82adde5b65ff96512b3b58a57a8c306c
#
_cell.length_a   1.000
_cell.length_b   1.000
_cell.length_c   1.000
_cell.angle_alpha   90.00
_cell.angle_beta   90.00
_cell.angle_gamma   90.00
#
_symmetry.space_group_name_H-M   'P 1'
#
loop_
_entity.id
_entity.type
_entity.pdbx_description
1 polymer ?
#
loop_
_entity_poly.entity_id
_entity_poly.type
_entity_poly.pdbx_seq_one_letter_code
_entity_poly.pdbx_strand_id
1 'polypeptide(L)'
;MSFSKVILGSAQFMQGYGIANNPSNYSIEEMHKVLDYSLKIGIDTIDTAHAYGNTEKILGDYGVDSFKIITKIPKQEQKSKSSQVWIASKLEESLKNLKAESLYCLHLHNPKDILTSEGKKIVSQLKGFKKNGLIQNIGFSLYDSDQLEDLLTVMRPDIVQVPLNIFDRRMIENGTINN
;
A
#
# COMPACT_ATOMS: atom_id res chain seq x y z
N MET A 1 10.34 -1.60 24.76
CA MET A 1 9.25 -0.80 24.18
C MET A 1 8.80 -1.53 22.92
N SER A 2 7.51 -1.74 22.71
CA SER A 2 7.00 -2.33 21.48
C SER A 2 6.78 -1.21 20.45
N PHE A 3 7.37 -1.35 19.26
CA PHE A 3 7.17 -0.44 18.12
C PHE A 3 6.00 -0.89 17.23
N SER A 4 5.03 -1.62 17.78
CA SER A 4 3.87 -2.19 17.04
C SER A 4 3.00 -1.17 16.31
N LYS A 5 3.18 0.13 16.59
CA LYS A 5 2.50 1.25 15.90
C LYS A 5 3.33 1.86 14.77
N VAL A 6 4.57 1.40 14.57
CA VAL A 6 5.46 1.88 13.50
C VAL A 6 5.38 0.92 12.33
N ILE A 7 5.29 1.45 11.14
CA ILE A 7 5.28 0.71 9.87
C ILE A 7 6.53 1.11 9.09
N LEU A 8 7.27 0.12 8.59
CA LEU A 8 8.42 0.36 7.73
C LEU A 8 7.97 0.71 6.32
N GLY A 9 8.24 1.93 5.87
CA GLY A 9 8.05 2.33 4.47
C GLY A 9 9.19 1.85 3.58
N SER A 10 8.89 1.13 2.52
CA SER A 10 9.89 0.55 1.61
C SER A 10 10.15 1.39 0.35
N ALA A 11 9.55 2.56 0.20
CA ALA A 11 9.74 3.43 -0.97
C ALA A 11 11.21 3.77 -1.24
N GLN A 12 12.03 3.84 -0.18
CA GLN A 12 13.47 4.10 -0.27
C GLN A 12 14.28 2.91 -0.81
N PHE A 13 13.70 1.72 -0.90
CA PHE A 13 14.32 0.57 -1.56
C PHE A 13 14.29 0.69 -3.09
N MET A 14 13.43 1.57 -3.60
CA MET A 14 13.41 1.93 -5.02
C MET A 14 14.53 2.93 -5.32
N GLN A 15 15.30 2.66 -6.35
CA GLN A 15 16.36 3.55 -6.81
C GLN A 15 15.78 4.92 -7.25
N GLY A 16 16.40 6.01 -6.78
CA GLY A 16 16.04 7.36 -7.21
C GLY A 16 14.76 7.95 -6.60
N TYR A 17 14.20 7.33 -5.56
CA TYR A 17 13.01 7.86 -4.89
C TYR A 17 13.36 8.96 -3.89
N GLY A 18 12.69 10.13 -4.04
CA GLY A 18 12.80 11.27 -3.10
C GLY A 18 13.88 12.28 -3.43
N ILE A 19 13.65 13.53 -3.02
CA ILE A 19 14.50 14.70 -3.31
C ILE A 19 15.86 14.60 -2.60
N ALA A 20 15.91 13.95 -1.45
CA ALA A 20 17.11 13.83 -0.63
C ALA A 20 17.93 12.58 -0.92
N ASN A 21 17.46 11.70 -1.79
CA ASN A 21 18.20 10.50 -2.14
C ASN A 21 19.29 10.82 -3.13
N ASN A 22 20.53 10.72 -2.65
CA ASN A 22 21.65 10.49 -3.54
C ASN A 22 21.38 9.18 -4.31
N PRO A 23 21.61 9.10 -5.63
CA PRO A 23 21.41 7.86 -6.41
C PRO A 23 22.36 6.70 -6.03
N SER A 24 23.11 6.82 -4.95
CA SER A 24 23.86 5.73 -4.35
C SER A 24 22.88 4.72 -3.75
N ASN A 25 22.59 3.76 -4.55
CA ASN A 25 21.69 2.65 -4.34
C ASN A 25 22.05 1.91 -3.05
N TYR A 26 21.09 1.75 -2.16
CA TYR A 26 21.22 0.75 -1.11
C TYR A 26 21.41 -0.61 -1.76
N SER A 27 22.42 -1.34 -1.31
CA SER A 27 22.60 -2.73 -1.73
C SER A 27 21.46 -3.58 -1.18
N ILE A 28 21.17 -4.70 -1.83
CA ILE A 28 20.17 -5.67 -1.31
C ILE A 28 20.55 -6.12 0.10
N GLU A 29 21.84 -6.26 0.39
CA GLU A 29 22.32 -6.63 1.72
C GLU A 29 21.98 -5.56 2.79
N GLU A 30 22.10 -4.28 2.46
CA GLU A 30 21.71 -3.19 3.36
C GLU A 30 20.20 -3.17 3.59
N MET A 31 19.40 -3.41 2.54
CA MET A 31 17.94 -3.54 2.67
C MET A 31 17.58 -4.72 3.60
N HIS A 32 18.23 -5.88 3.44
CA HIS A 32 18.02 -7.02 4.32
C HIS A 32 18.39 -6.71 5.79
N LYS A 33 19.50 -6.00 6.04
CA LYS A 33 19.85 -5.55 7.39
C LYS A 33 18.79 -4.63 8.02
N VAL A 34 18.14 -3.78 7.22
CA VAL A 34 17.03 -2.94 7.69
C VAL A 34 15.84 -3.81 8.08
N LEU A 35 15.50 -4.83 7.28
CA LEU A 35 14.40 -5.75 7.58
C LEU A 35 14.67 -6.57 8.84
N ASP A 36 15.88 -7.15 8.96
CA ASP A 36 16.30 -7.87 10.17
C ASP A 36 16.23 -7.02 11.43
N TYR A 37 16.72 -5.77 11.33
CA TYR A 37 16.69 -4.85 12.46
C TYR A 37 15.26 -4.45 12.82
N SER A 38 14.38 -4.26 11.83
CA SER A 38 12.97 -3.95 12.05
C SER A 38 12.27 -5.03 12.86
N LEU A 39 12.44 -6.30 12.50
CA LEU A 39 11.91 -7.44 13.25
C LEU A 39 12.49 -7.49 14.67
N LYS A 40 13.79 -7.29 14.82
CA LYS A 40 14.48 -7.30 16.12
C LYS A 40 13.91 -6.27 17.10
N ILE A 41 13.47 -5.10 16.60
CA ILE A 41 12.87 -4.04 17.44
C ILE A 41 11.34 -4.09 17.50
N GLY A 42 10.71 -5.10 16.89
CA GLY A 42 9.26 -5.33 16.94
C GLY A 42 8.45 -4.54 15.91
N ILE A 43 9.05 -4.12 14.80
CA ILE A 43 8.35 -3.60 13.62
C ILE A 43 8.06 -4.79 12.72
N ASP A 44 6.81 -5.21 12.65
CA ASP A 44 6.31 -6.38 11.93
C ASP A 44 5.45 -6.04 10.71
N THR A 45 5.39 -4.78 10.32
CA THR A 45 4.53 -4.32 9.22
C THR A 45 5.35 -3.51 8.23
N ILE A 46 5.21 -3.84 6.94
CA ILE A 46 5.87 -3.16 5.82
C ILE A 46 4.80 -2.51 4.93
N ASP A 47 5.02 -1.24 4.59
CA ASP A 47 4.29 -0.51 3.56
C ASP A 47 5.12 -0.47 2.27
N THR A 48 4.58 -1.03 1.21
CA THR A 48 5.16 -1.02 -0.14
C THR A 48 4.12 -0.58 -1.18
N ALA A 49 4.45 -0.64 -2.45
CA ALA A 49 3.53 -0.44 -3.55
C ALA A 49 4.02 -1.14 -4.81
N HIS A 50 3.08 -1.63 -5.62
CA HIS A 50 3.38 -2.19 -6.94
C HIS A 50 4.19 -1.19 -7.82
N ALA A 51 3.97 0.12 -7.62
CA ALA A 51 4.67 1.17 -8.35
C ALA A 51 6.13 1.42 -7.90
N TYR A 52 6.62 0.73 -6.85
CA TYR A 52 7.98 0.93 -6.32
C TYR A 52 9.03 0.04 -7.02
N GLY A 53 8.94 -0.08 -8.34
CA GLY A 53 9.90 -0.83 -9.16
C GLY A 53 10.03 -2.28 -8.71
N ASN A 54 11.25 -2.72 -8.39
CA ASN A 54 11.54 -4.09 -7.98
C ASN A 54 11.37 -4.35 -6.47
N THR A 55 10.85 -3.39 -5.71
CA THR A 55 10.81 -3.48 -4.22
C THR A 55 10.01 -4.69 -3.74
N GLU A 56 8.84 -4.97 -4.32
CA GLU A 56 8.06 -6.16 -3.95
C GLU A 56 8.84 -7.46 -4.17
N LYS A 57 9.62 -7.54 -5.26
CA LYS A 57 10.46 -8.71 -5.54
C LYS A 57 11.62 -8.84 -4.53
N ILE A 58 12.28 -7.74 -4.18
CA ILE A 58 13.33 -7.72 -3.15
C ILE A 58 12.79 -8.21 -1.82
N LEU A 59 11.60 -7.73 -1.42
CA LEU A 59 10.93 -8.17 -0.20
C LEU A 59 10.58 -9.67 -0.25
N GLY A 60 10.06 -10.15 -1.38
CA GLY A 60 9.74 -11.57 -1.57
C GLY A 60 10.98 -12.47 -1.61
N ASP A 61 12.12 -11.99 -2.12
CA ASP A 61 13.40 -12.71 -2.12
C ASP A 61 14.01 -12.77 -0.72
N TYR A 62 13.78 -11.76 0.13
CA TYR A 62 14.12 -11.78 1.55
C TYR A 62 13.26 -12.78 2.34
N GLY A 63 11.97 -12.87 2.02
CA GLY A 63 10.98 -13.65 2.76
C GLY A 63 10.13 -12.78 3.70
N VAL A 64 8.83 -12.73 3.43
CA VAL A 64 7.92 -11.79 4.12
C VAL A 64 7.01 -12.44 5.16
N ASP A 65 7.17 -13.72 5.46
CA ASP A 65 6.29 -14.50 6.34
C ASP A 65 6.16 -13.92 7.76
N SER A 66 7.20 -13.22 8.22
CA SER A 66 7.22 -12.56 9.53
C SER A 66 6.63 -11.15 9.51
N PHE A 67 6.18 -10.67 8.35
CA PHE A 67 5.66 -9.32 8.18
C PHE A 67 4.20 -9.30 7.76
N LYS A 68 3.49 -8.31 8.24
CA LYS A 68 2.21 -7.85 7.67
C LYS A 68 2.52 -6.94 6.49
N ILE A 69 2.11 -7.34 5.30
CA ILE A 69 2.40 -6.57 4.08
C ILE A 69 1.20 -5.72 3.69
N ILE A 70 1.46 -4.43 3.53
CA ILE A 70 0.56 -3.45 2.92
C ILE A 70 1.15 -3.12 1.55
N THR A 71 0.39 -3.33 0.47
CA THR A 71 0.79 -2.86 -0.86
C THR A 71 -0.32 -2.05 -1.52
N LYS A 72 -0.02 -1.40 -2.64
CA LYS A 72 -0.92 -0.47 -3.32
C LYS A 72 -1.03 -0.81 -4.80
N ILE A 73 -2.26 -0.94 -5.29
CA ILE A 73 -2.54 -1.06 -6.73
C ILE A 73 -2.44 0.32 -7.37
N PRO A 74 -1.64 0.50 -8.43
CA PRO A 74 -1.53 1.76 -9.15
C PRO A 74 -2.83 2.10 -9.89
N LYS A 75 -2.98 3.37 -10.26
CA LYS A 75 -4.05 3.82 -11.16
C LYS A 75 -3.97 3.08 -12.50
N GLN A 76 -5.12 2.71 -13.04
CA GLN A 76 -5.20 2.16 -14.39
C GLN A 76 -4.98 3.27 -15.43
N GLU A 77 -3.84 3.24 -16.11
CA GLU A 77 -3.52 4.25 -17.14
C GLU A 77 -4.22 3.98 -18.47
N GLN A 78 -4.35 2.70 -18.84
CA GLN A 78 -4.97 2.28 -20.10
C GLN A 78 -6.33 1.61 -19.85
N LYS A 79 -7.38 2.14 -20.45
CA LYS A 79 -8.74 1.57 -20.36
C LYS A 79 -8.96 0.35 -21.29
N SER A 80 -7.93 -0.28 -21.78
CA SER A 80 -8.00 -1.44 -22.67
C SER A 80 -8.54 -2.71 -21.99
N LYS A 81 -8.48 -2.79 -20.68
CA LYS A 81 -9.02 -3.90 -19.88
C LYS A 81 -10.10 -3.37 -18.93
N SER A 82 -11.04 -4.21 -18.54
CA SER A 82 -11.96 -3.85 -17.45
C SER A 82 -11.17 -3.62 -16.15
N SER A 83 -11.64 -2.68 -15.31
CA SER A 83 -10.98 -2.38 -14.04
C SER A 83 -10.88 -3.60 -13.12
N GLN A 84 -11.83 -4.53 -13.19
CA GLN A 84 -11.76 -5.79 -12.43
C GLN A 84 -10.58 -6.65 -12.87
N VAL A 85 -10.39 -6.84 -14.17
CA VAL A 85 -9.26 -7.61 -14.72
C VAL A 85 -7.94 -6.94 -14.38
N TRP A 86 -7.88 -5.61 -14.47
CA TRP A 86 -6.70 -4.83 -14.11
C TRP A 86 -6.32 -5.05 -12.65
N ILE A 87 -7.25 -4.83 -11.72
CA ILE A 87 -7.00 -4.95 -10.28
C ILE A 87 -6.61 -6.40 -9.92
N ALA A 88 -7.28 -7.40 -10.52
CA ALA A 88 -6.95 -8.80 -10.28
C ALA A 88 -5.52 -9.12 -10.75
N SER A 89 -5.14 -8.69 -11.96
CA SER A 89 -3.78 -8.92 -12.46
C SER A 89 -2.72 -8.25 -11.60
N LYS A 90 -2.99 -7.04 -11.06
CA LYS A 90 -2.03 -6.33 -10.21
C LYS A 90 -1.89 -6.96 -8.83
N LEU A 91 -2.98 -7.47 -8.24
CA LEU A 91 -2.90 -8.24 -7.01
C LEU A 91 -2.10 -9.54 -7.23
N GLU A 92 -2.37 -10.26 -8.30
CA GLU A 92 -1.65 -11.50 -8.65
C GLU A 92 -0.14 -11.25 -8.84
N GLU A 93 0.23 -10.18 -9.58
CA GLU A 93 1.61 -9.76 -9.74
C GLU A 93 2.28 -9.45 -8.39
N SER A 94 1.60 -8.69 -7.52
CA SER A 94 2.11 -8.34 -6.19
C SER A 94 2.31 -9.58 -5.32
N LEU A 95 1.32 -10.49 -5.24
CA LEU A 95 1.44 -11.73 -4.47
C LEU A 95 2.60 -12.60 -4.98
N LYS A 96 2.75 -12.71 -6.31
CA LYS A 96 3.86 -13.43 -6.93
C LYS A 96 5.21 -12.81 -6.62
N ASN A 97 5.35 -11.49 -6.73
CA ASN A 97 6.59 -10.77 -6.44
C ASN A 97 6.98 -10.90 -4.97
N LEU A 98 6.01 -10.74 -4.08
CA LEU A 98 6.20 -10.86 -2.63
C LEU A 98 6.35 -12.32 -2.16
N LYS A 99 6.08 -13.30 -3.03
CA LYS A 99 6.02 -14.73 -2.69
C LYS A 99 5.08 -15.01 -1.51
N ALA A 100 3.98 -14.23 -1.40
CA ALA A 100 3.02 -14.28 -0.32
C ALA A 100 1.70 -14.90 -0.79
N GLU A 101 1.05 -15.67 0.08
CA GLU A 101 -0.28 -16.23 -0.20
C GLU A 101 -1.40 -15.21 -0.01
N SER A 102 -1.19 -14.22 0.86
CA SER A 102 -2.15 -13.16 1.15
C SER A 102 -1.46 -11.90 1.64
N LEU A 103 -2.20 -10.78 1.62
CA LEU A 103 -1.75 -9.48 2.09
C LEU A 103 -2.49 -9.06 3.36
N TYR A 104 -1.82 -8.35 4.26
CA TYR A 104 -2.48 -7.71 5.38
C TYR A 104 -3.43 -6.59 4.92
N CYS A 105 -2.99 -5.76 3.96
CA CYS A 105 -3.84 -4.73 3.37
C CYS A 105 -3.51 -4.48 1.91
N LEU A 106 -4.55 -4.30 1.11
CA LEU A 106 -4.45 -3.82 -0.27
C LEU A 106 -5.04 -2.43 -0.35
N HIS A 107 -4.20 -1.44 -0.67
CA HIS A 107 -4.65 -0.07 -0.89
C HIS A 107 -4.95 0.19 -2.37
N LEU A 108 -5.94 1.02 -2.64
CA LEU A 108 -6.03 1.75 -3.89
C LEU A 108 -5.10 2.97 -3.80
N HIS A 109 -4.10 3.03 -4.68
CA HIS A 109 -3.17 4.16 -4.75
C HIS A 109 -3.85 5.43 -5.27
N ASN A 110 -4.91 5.26 -6.09
CA ASN A 110 -5.82 6.32 -6.48
C ASN A 110 -7.26 5.91 -6.15
N PRO A 111 -7.75 6.15 -4.93
CA PRO A 111 -9.08 5.70 -4.51
C PRO A 111 -10.22 6.39 -5.27
N LYS A 112 -9.99 7.52 -5.95
CA LYS A 112 -10.99 8.15 -6.84
C LYS A 112 -11.49 7.23 -7.96
N ASP A 113 -10.77 6.16 -8.26
CA ASP A 113 -11.21 5.18 -9.26
C ASP A 113 -12.55 4.53 -8.89
N ILE A 114 -12.92 4.44 -7.58
CA ILE A 114 -14.24 3.94 -7.16
C ILE A 114 -15.39 4.94 -7.39
N LEU A 115 -15.11 6.21 -7.63
CA LEU A 115 -16.11 7.24 -7.96
C LEU A 115 -16.48 7.24 -9.45
N THR A 116 -15.81 6.43 -10.25
CA THR A 116 -16.07 6.32 -11.70
C THR A 116 -17.23 5.36 -11.99
N SER A 117 -17.66 5.31 -13.26
CA SER A 117 -18.67 4.33 -13.71
C SER A 117 -18.28 2.86 -13.45
N GLU A 118 -16.99 2.55 -13.32
CA GLU A 118 -16.47 1.22 -12.98
C GLU A 118 -16.39 0.98 -11.45
N GLY A 119 -16.65 2.00 -10.64
CA GLY A 119 -16.44 1.96 -9.19
C GLY A 119 -17.13 0.78 -8.49
N LYS A 120 -18.40 0.49 -8.84
CA LYS A 120 -19.12 -0.67 -8.25
C LYS A 120 -18.42 -1.99 -8.54
N LYS A 121 -17.82 -2.14 -9.72
CA LYS A 121 -17.08 -3.34 -10.13
C LYS A 121 -15.77 -3.45 -9.34
N ILE A 122 -15.05 -2.32 -9.17
CA ILE A 122 -13.83 -2.25 -8.36
C ILE A 122 -14.12 -2.67 -6.93
N VAL A 123 -15.13 -2.08 -6.30
CA VAL A 123 -15.53 -2.39 -4.92
C VAL A 123 -15.94 -3.86 -4.77
N SER A 124 -16.71 -4.40 -5.72
CA SER A 124 -17.11 -5.82 -5.72
C SER A 124 -15.89 -6.73 -5.79
N GLN A 125 -14.90 -6.40 -6.63
CA GLN A 125 -13.66 -7.17 -6.77
C GLN A 125 -12.83 -7.16 -5.49
N LEU A 126 -12.63 -5.99 -4.87
CA LEU A 126 -11.90 -5.86 -3.60
C LEU A 126 -12.56 -6.67 -2.47
N LYS A 127 -13.90 -6.59 -2.36
CA LYS A 127 -14.67 -7.41 -1.41
C LYS A 127 -14.54 -8.91 -1.70
N GLY A 128 -14.49 -9.28 -2.97
CA GLY A 128 -14.20 -10.65 -3.41
C GLY A 128 -12.84 -11.15 -2.94
N PHE A 129 -11.79 -10.36 -3.08
CA PHE A 129 -10.45 -10.70 -2.60
C PHE A 129 -10.43 -10.91 -1.07
N LYS A 130 -11.10 -10.02 -0.33
CA LYS A 130 -11.21 -10.14 1.13
C LYS A 130 -11.98 -11.40 1.52
N LYS A 131 -13.10 -11.70 0.87
CA LYS A 131 -13.89 -12.91 1.12
C LYS A 131 -13.11 -14.20 0.84
N ASN A 132 -12.26 -14.19 -0.18
CA ASN A 132 -11.45 -15.35 -0.58
C ASN A 132 -10.13 -15.45 0.22
N GLY A 133 -9.86 -14.56 1.18
CA GLY A 133 -8.67 -14.60 2.02
C GLY A 133 -7.39 -14.10 1.35
N LEU A 134 -7.45 -13.55 0.13
CA LEU A 134 -6.27 -12.99 -0.56
C LEU A 134 -5.79 -11.69 0.08
N ILE A 135 -6.69 -10.95 0.72
CA ILE A 135 -6.38 -9.75 1.49
C ILE A 135 -7.18 -9.75 2.80
N GLN A 136 -6.61 -9.23 3.89
CA GLN A 136 -7.32 -9.10 5.15
C GLN A 136 -8.07 -7.77 5.25
N ASN A 137 -7.51 -6.69 4.70
CA ASN A 137 -8.04 -5.34 4.76
C ASN A 137 -8.04 -4.67 3.40
N ILE A 138 -9.02 -3.79 3.18
CA ILE A 138 -9.09 -2.89 2.03
C ILE A 138 -8.73 -1.50 2.49
N GLY A 139 -7.82 -0.82 1.79
CA GLY A 139 -7.35 0.49 2.20
C GLY A 139 -7.40 1.53 1.08
N PHE A 140 -7.34 2.79 1.50
CA PHE A 140 -7.18 3.94 0.64
C PHE A 140 -5.89 4.69 0.97
N SER A 141 -5.15 5.11 -0.07
CA SER A 141 -4.03 6.05 0.06
C SER A 141 -4.51 7.42 -0.40
N LEU A 142 -4.70 8.34 0.56
CA LEU A 142 -5.22 9.68 0.31
C LEU A 142 -4.08 10.69 0.38
N TYR A 143 -4.13 11.68 -0.49
CA TYR A 143 -3.25 12.85 -0.45
C TYR A 143 -3.98 14.12 0.01
N ASP A 144 -5.31 14.09 -0.02
CA ASP A 144 -6.16 15.20 0.36
C ASP A 144 -7.39 14.71 1.12
N SER A 145 -7.79 15.44 2.16
CA SER A 145 -8.95 15.14 3.01
C SER A 145 -10.28 15.24 2.27
N ASP A 146 -10.39 16.20 1.37
CA ASP A 146 -11.64 16.53 0.68
C ASP A 146 -12.18 15.34 -0.14
N GLN A 147 -11.32 14.34 -0.38
CA GLN A 147 -11.70 13.14 -1.11
C GLN A 147 -12.41 12.11 -0.25
N LEU A 148 -12.22 12.14 1.07
CA LEU A 148 -12.66 11.05 1.95
C LEU A 148 -14.19 10.97 2.01
N GLU A 149 -14.88 12.09 2.12
CA GLU A 149 -16.35 12.11 2.22
C GLU A 149 -17.02 11.46 1.01
N ASP A 150 -16.61 11.84 -0.20
CA ASP A 150 -17.14 11.25 -1.44
C ASP A 150 -16.86 9.74 -1.51
N LEU A 151 -15.67 9.32 -1.14
CA LEU A 151 -15.27 7.90 -1.15
C LEU A 151 -16.10 7.09 -0.16
N LEU A 152 -16.39 7.63 1.04
CA LEU A 152 -17.20 6.99 2.06
C LEU A 152 -18.66 6.77 1.63
N THR A 153 -19.17 7.56 0.70
CA THR A 153 -20.52 7.31 0.11
C THR A 153 -20.57 6.01 -0.71
N VAL A 154 -19.42 5.57 -1.24
CA VAL A 154 -19.31 4.37 -2.09
C VAL A 154 -18.84 3.16 -1.30
N MET A 155 -17.80 3.34 -0.49
CA MET A 155 -17.24 2.26 0.34
C MET A 155 -16.50 2.81 1.55
N ARG A 156 -16.72 2.22 2.72
CA ARG A 156 -15.90 2.45 3.90
C ARG A 156 -14.67 1.51 3.83
N PRO A 157 -13.44 2.03 3.81
CA PRO A 157 -12.23 1.22 3.88
C PRO A 157 -11.99 0.72 5.30
N ASP A 158 -11.18 -0.33 5.44
CA ASP A 158 -10.71 -0.80 6.76
C ASP A 158 -9.54 0.05 7.26
N ILE A 159 -8.70 0.57 6.35
CA ILE A 159 -7.50 1.37 6.66
C ILE A 159 -7.41 2.55 5.70
N VAL A 160 -7.01 3.70 6.24
CA VAL A 160 -6.71 4.91 5.44
C VAL A 160 -5.27 5.32 5.72
N GLN A 161 -4.49 5.52 4.67
CA GLN A 161 -3.14 6.08 4.72
C GLN A 161 -3.17 7.52 4.23
N VAL A 162 -2.63 8.43 5.04
CA VAL A 162 -2.62 9.87 4.76
C VAL A 162 -1.22 10.46 5.02
N PRO A 163 -0.82 11.53 4.31
CA PRO A 163 0.38 12.29 4.65
C PRO A 163 0.16 13.01 5.99
N LEU A 164 1.14 12.89 6.87
CA LEU A 164 1.18 13.63 8.13
C LEU A 164 2.64 13.86 8.55
N ASN A 165 3.02 15.10 8.69
CA ASN A 165 4.34 15.50 9.20
C ASN A 165 4.26 16.90 9.83
N ILE A 166 5.39 17.42 10.33
CA ILE A 166 5.42 18.73 11.00
C ILE A 166 5.06 19.92 10.10
N PHE A 167 5.20 19.78 8.79
CA PHE A 167 4.88 20.80 7.78
C PHE A 167 3.53 20.59 7.11
N ASP A 168 3.01 19.34 7.13
CA ASP A 168 1.71 19.00 6.56
C ASP A 168 0.83 18.37 7.62
N ARG A 169 -0.04 19.20 8.20
CA ARG A 169 -0.97 18.83 9.27
C ARG A 169 -2.43 18.92 8.85
N ARG A 170 -2.69 19.09 7.56
CA ARG A 170 -4.04 19.28 7.00
C ARG A 170 -5.05 18.26 7.51
N MET A 171 -4.66 17.00 7.61
CA MET A 171 -5.55 15.91 8.04
C MET A 171 -5.96 16.01 9.52
N ILE A 172 -5.20 16.71 10.35
CA ILE A 172 -5.56 17.01 11.74
C ILE A 172 -6.45 18.26 11.77
N GLU A 173 -6.01 19.33 11.09
CA GLU A 173 -6.62 20.66 11.16
C GLU A 173 -8.05 20.67 10.62
N ASN A 174 -8.36 19.87 9.62
CA ASN A 174 -9.72 19.72 9.08
C ASN A 174 -10.54 18.59 9.74
N GLY A 175 -10.03 17.97 10.79
CA GLY A 175 -10.74 16.96 11.56
C GLY A 175 -10.83 15.56 10.94
N THR A 176 -10.20 15.32 9.78
CA THR A 176 -10.27 14.02 9.07
C THR A 176 -9.78 12.85 9.92
N ILE A 177 -8.74 13.05 10.76
CA ILE A 177 -8.20 12.00 11.64
C ILE A 177 -9.06 11.79 12.89
N ASN A 178 -9.92 12.73 13.25
CA ASN A 178 -10.73 12.67 14.48
C ASN A 178 -12.12 12.05 14.24
N ASN A 179 -12.50 11.78 13.00
CA ASN A 179 -13.75 11.19 12.57
C ASN A 179 -13.56 9.72 12.15
#